data_844d6b97d83bb79831a9bc8b4ab3b4fa
#
_entry.id   844d6b97d83bb79831a9bc8b4ab3b4fa
#
_cell.length_a   1.000
_cell.length_b   1.000
_cell.length_c   1.000
_cell.angle_alpha   90.00
_cell.angle_beta   90.00
_cell.angle_gamma   90.00
#
_symmetry.space_group_name_H-M   'P 1'
#
loop_
_entity.id
_entity.type
_entity.pdbx_description
1 polymer ?
#
loop_
_entity_poly.entity_id
_entity_poly.type
_entity_poly.pdbx_seq_one_letter_code
_entity_poly.pdbx_strand_id
1 'polypeptide(L)'
;MKDKPCVKFAYIGTDGQPVYKNKLCFDTDVEAIAYAKKMNKLNADHLIRKLIAYKCPKCLKWHVGRTYATLSDKEREKIKNS
;
A
#
# COMPACT_ATOMS: atom_id res chain seq x y z
N MET A 1 -5.20 -7.54 -25.55
CA MET A 1 -6.07 -7.80 -24.42
C MET A 1 -5.72 -6.86 -23.28
N LYS A 2 -6.72 -6.23 -22.70
CA LYS A 2 -6.47 -5.29 -21.61
C LYS A 2 -6.19 -6.05 -20.33
N ASP A 3 -5.16 -5.63 -19.63
CA ASP A 3 -4.87 -6.16 -18.30
C ASP A 3 -5.96 -5.73 -17.34
N LYS A 4 -6.46 -6.67 -16.57
CA LYS A 4 -7.42 -6.32 -15.53
C LYS A 4 -6.67 -5.64 -14.39
N PRO A 5 -7.19 -4.52 -13.86
CA PRO A 5 -6.57 -3.91 -12.70
C PRO A 5 -6.65 -4.85 -11.50
N CYS A 6 -5.67 -4.79 -10.63
CA CYS A 6 -5.73 -5.52 -9.37
C CYS A 6 -6.81 -4.92 -8.49
N VAL A 7 -7.62 -5.79 -7.91
CA VAL A 7 -8.70 -5.37 -7.02
C VAL A 7 -8.52 -6.01 -5.66
N LYS A 8 -9.06 -5.36 -4.65
CA LYS A 8 -9.09 -5.90 -3.29
C LYS A 8 -10.52 -5.83 -2.77
N PHE A 9 -10.87 -6.78 -1.90
CA PHE A 9 -12.14 -6.74 -1.21
C PHE A 9 -12.21 -5.49 -0.33
N ALA A 10 -13.28 -4.72 -0.45
CA ALA A 10 -13.47 -3.51 0.35
C ALA A 10 -14.51 -3.73 1.45
N TYR A 11 -15.71 -4.12 1.09
CA TYR A 11 -16.80 -4.32 2.07
C TYR A 11 -17.96 -5.06 1.40
N ILE A 12 -18.93 -5.48 2.23
CA ILE A 12 -20.17 -6.04 1.74
C ILE A 12 -21.17 -4.90 1.55
N GLY A 13 -21.72 -4.81 0.36
CA GLY A 13 -22.72 -3.79 0.04
C GLY A 13 -24.05 -4.03 0.73
N THR A 14 -24.93 -3.04 0.65
CA THR A 14 -26.26 -3.12 1.27
C THR A 14 -27.12 -4.22 0.67
N ASP A 15 -26.85 -4.62 -0.56
CA ASP A 15 -27.52 -5.72 -1.24
C ASP A 15 -26.93 -7.09 -0.92
N GLY A 16 -25.95 -7.16 -0.02
CA GLY A 16 -25.27 -8.39 0.36
C GLY A 16 -24.19 -8.85 -0.60
N GLN A 17 -23.90 -8.06 -1.63
CA GLN A 17 -22.85 -8.40 -2.59
C GLN A 17 -21.51 -7.82 -2.19
N PRO A 18 -20.40 -8.54 -2.45
CA PRO A 18 -19.08 -8.00 -2.16
C PRO A 18 -18.72 -6.85 -3.10
N VAL A 19 -18.16 -5.80 -2.54
CA VAL A 19 -17.68 -4.65 -3.30
C VAL A 19 -16.16 -4.69 -3.33
N TYR A 20 -15.59 -4.59 -4.53
CA TYR A 20 -14.14 -4.58 -4.74
C TYR A 20 -13.69 -3.21 -5.23
N LYS A 21 -12.53 -2.79 -4.79
CA LYS A 21 -11.91 -1.55 -5.25
C LYS A 21 -10.57 -1.83 -5.90
N ASN A 22 -10.21 -1.00 -6.87
CA ASN A 22 -8.91 -1.11 -7.52
C ASN A 22 -7.80 -0.78 -6.53
N LYS A 23 -6.75 -1.58 -6.54
CA LYS A 23 -5.53 -1.25 -5.82
C LYS A 23 -4.82 -0.13 -6.54
N LEU A 24 -4.17 0.73 -5.76
CA LEU A 24 -3.33 1.77 -6.32
C LEU A 24 -2.13 1.13 -7.03
N CYS A 25 -1.96 1.45 -8.31
CA CYS A 25 -0.91 0.88 -9.14
C CYS A 25 0.08 1.95 -9.57
N PHE A 26 1.35 1.55 -9.72
CA PHE A 26 2.42 2.42 -10.19
C PHE A 26 3.15 1.70 -11.33
N ASP A 27 3.57 2.46 -12.33
CA ASP A 27 4.28 1.90 -13.48
C ASP A 27 5.73 1.55 -13.15
N THR A 28 6.33 2.27 -12.22
CA THR A 28 7.73 2.06 -11.83
C THR A 28 7.88 1.88 -10.33
N ASP A 29 8.97 1.23 -9.94
CA ASP A 29 9.33 1.04 -8.53
C ASP A 29 9.61 2.39 -7.84
N VAL A 30 10.23 3.31 -8.56
CA VAL A 30 10.56 4.65 -8.03
C VAL A 30 9.30 5.37 -7.57
N GLU A 31 8.24 5.34 -8.37
CA GLU A 31 6.97 5.96 -8.01
C GLU A 31 6.33 5.31 -6.80
N ALA A 32 6.31 3.97 -6.77
CA ALA A 32 5.73 3.23 -5.66
C ALA A 32 6.51 3.46 -4.36
N ILE A 33 7.84 3.45 -4.43
CA ILE A 33 8.70 3.68 -3.27
C ILE A 33 8.51 5.11 -2.75
N ALA A 34 8.46 6.10 -3.65
CA ALA A 34 8.24 7.49 -3.26
C ALA A 34 6.89 7.68 -2.56
N TYR A 35 5.85 7.04 -3.07
CA TYR A 35 4.52 7.08 -2.45
C TYR A 35 4.57 6.45 -1.05
N ALA A 36 5.18 5.27 -0.93
CA ALA A 36 5.29 4.58 0.35
C ALA A 36 6.02 5.43 1.39
N LYS A 37 7.13 6.03 1.01
CA LYS A 37 7.91 6.92 1.89
C LYS A 37 7.09 8.13 2.33
N LYS A 38 6.39 8.75 1.40
CA LYS A 38 5.55 9.92 1.68
C LYS A 38 4.46 9.58 2.68
N MET A 39 3.76 8.48 2.46
CA MET A 39 2.67 8.06 3.34
C MET A 39 3.17 7.61 4.72
N ASN A 40 4.32 6.92 4.76
CA ASN A 40 4.93 6.54 6.03
C ASN A 40 5.27 7.78 6.85
N LYS A 41 5.83 8.81 6.23
CA LYS A 41 6.19 10.05 6.91
C LYS A 41 4.97 10.82 7.40
N LEU A 42 3.93 10.91 6.56
CA LEU A 42 2.70 11.60 6.93
C LEU A 42 1.98 10.97 8.12
N ASN A 43 2.07 9.65 8.23
CA ASN A 43 1.37 8.90 9.27
C ASN A 43 2.30 8.37 10.36
N ALA A 44 3.54 8.89 10.44
CA ALA A 44 4.57 8.33 11.33
C ALA A 44 4.13 8.24 12.80
N ASP A 45 3.37 9.23 13.30
CA ASP A 45 2.92 9.24 14.69
C ASP A 45 1.92 8.11 15.00
N HIS A 46 1.20 7.63 13.99
CA HIS A 46 0.17 6.59 14.15
C HIS A 46 0.53 5.31 13.39
N LEU A 47 1.72 5.24 12.82
CA LEU A 47 2.10 4.16 11.94
C LEU A 47 2.40 2.89 12.74
N ILE A 48 1.55 1.89 12.58
CA ILE A 48 1.74 0.59 13.23
C ILE A 48 2.59 -0.32 12.34
N ARG A 49 2.36 -0.28 11.03
CA ARG A 49 3.08 -1.09 10.05
C ARG A 49 3.56 -0.20 8.91
N LYS A 50 4.81 -0.43 8.52
CA LYS A 50 5.43 0.33 7.44
C LYS A 50 4.83 -0.06 6.09
N LEU A 51 4.65 0.93 5.22
CA LEU A 51 4.28 0.69 3.83
C LEU A 51 5.53 0.39 3.01
N ILE A 52 5.43 -0.60 2.14
CA ILE A 52 6.50 -0.98 1.22
C ILE A 52 5.95 -1.09 -0.19
N ALA A 53 6.83 -0.88 -1.17
CA ALA A 53 6.50 -1.12 -2.57
C ALA A 53 6.83 -2.58 -2.92
N TYR A 54 5.98 -3.20 -3.72
CA TYR A 54 6.25 -4.55 -4.22
C TYR A 54 5.71 -4.70 -5.63
N LYS A 55 6.33 -5.59 -6.39
CA LYS A 55 5.88 -5.87 -7.74
C LYS A 55 4.78 -6.93 -7.70
N CYS A 56 3.65 -6.61 -8.29
CA CYS A 56 2.52 -7.54 -8.33
C CYS A 56 2.72 -8.57 -9.46
N PRO A 57 2.72 -9.87 -9.15
CA PRO A 57 2.87 -10.89 -10.19
C PRO A 57 1.64 -11.02 -11.10
N LYS A 58 0.50 -10.48 -10.68
CA LYS A 58 -0.74 -10.58 -11.45
C LYS A 58 -0.83 -9.53 -12.55
N CYS A 59 -0.57 -8.27 -12.22
CA CYS A 59 -0.70 -7.15 -13.18
C CYS A 59 0.63 -6.62 -13.66
N LEU A 60 1.74 -7.13 -13.13
CA LEU A 60 3.11 -6.72 -13.47
C LEU A 60 3.40 -5.25 -13.20
N LYS A 61 2.58 -4.61 -12.39
CA LYS A 61 2.78 -3.24 -11.92
C LYS A 61 3.19 -3.26 -10.46
N TRP A 62 3.60 -2.09 -9.97
CA TRP A 62 4.01 -1.94 -8.58
C TRP A 62 2.84 -1.51 -7.73
N HIS A 63 2.75 -2.08 -6.54
CA HIS A 63 1.75 -1.72 -5.53
C HIS A 63 2.43 -1.33 -4.24
N VAL A 64 1.67 -0.73 -3.35
CA VAL A 64 2.12 -0.42 -1.99
C VAL A 64 1.26 -1.20 -1.02
N GLY A 65 1.91 -1.94 -0.13
CA GLY A 65 1.23 -2.73 0.90
C GLY A 65 1.91 -2.55 2.24
N ARG A 66 1.30 -3.09 3.29
CA ARG A 66 1.84 -3.01 4.64
C ARG A 66 2.65 -4.25 4.98
N THR A 67 3.73 -4.07 5.74
CA THR A 67 4.53 -5.19 6.24
C THR A 67 3.74 -5.95 7.32
N TYR A 68 4.09 -7.21 7.54
CA TYR A 68 3.49 -8.00 8.62
C TYR A 68 4.03 -7.59 9.99
N ALA A 69 5.29 -7.18 10.04
CA ALA A 69 5.91 -6.78 11.30
C ALA A 69 5.44 -5.40 11.72
N THR A 70 5.18 -5.23 13.02
CA THR A 70 4.85 -3.93 13.57
C THR A 70 6.11 -3.10 13.75
N LEU A 71 5.98 -1.78 13.61
CA LEU A 71 7.09 -0.87 13.83
C LEU A 71 7.30 -0.61 15.32
N SER A 72 8.58 -0.54 15.72
CA SER A 72 8.95 -0.08 17.04
C SER A 72 8.91 1.46 17.09
N ASP A 73 8.91 2.01 18.29
CA ASP A 73 8.95 3.47 18.47
C ASP A 73 10.20 4.09 17.83
N LYS A 74 11.31 3.39 17.93
CA LYS A 74 12.57 3.82 17.33
C LYS A 74 12.48 3.90 15.81
N GLU A 75 11.85 2.94 15.19
CA GLU A 75 11.67 2.91 13.74
C GLU A 75 10.72 4.01 13.27
N ARG A 76 9.64 4.25 14.02
CA ARG A 76 8.72 5.35 13.73
C ARG A 76 9.42 6.69 13.79
N GLU A 77 10.28 6.87 14.76
CA GLU A 77 11.05 8.11 14.91
C GLU A 77 12.00 8.32 13.74
N LYS A 78 12.65 7.27 13.27
CA LYS A 78 13.50 7.35 12.07
C LYS A 78 12.72 7.80 10.86
N ILE A 79 11.53 7.27 10.67
CA ILE A 79 10.67 7.63 9.54
C ILE A 79 10.26 9.09 9.63
N LYS A 80 9.90 9.55 10.83
CA LYS A 80 9.48 10.91 11.08
C LYS A 80 10.59 11.92 10.79
N ASN A 81 11.83 11.56 11.07
CA ASN A 81 13.00 12.42 10.92
C ASN A 81 13.70 12.28 9.57
N SER A 82 13.24 11.40 8.71
CA SER A 82 13.87 11.17 7.41
C SER A 82 13.45 12.19 6.34
#